data_603ed6299f0c5d474accc2920aa9ddfe
#
_entry.id   603ed6299f0c5d474accc2920aa9ddfe
#
_cell.length_a   1.000
_cell.length_b   1.000
_cell.length_c   1.000
_cell.angle_alpha   90.00
_cell.angle_beta   90.00
_cell.angle_gamma   90.00
#
_symmetry.space_group_name_H-M   'P 1'
#
loop_
_entity.id
_entity.type
_entity.pdbx_description
1 polymer ?
#
loop_
_entity_poly.entity_id
_entity_poly.type
_entity_poly.pdbx_seq_one_letter_code
_entity_poly.pdbx_strand_id
1 'polypeptide(L)'
;MGSQWGYDRTSIRAKHEGYRSRAAYKLLEIQKKYAVIRPDDNIVDLGAAPGSWLQVERTLTQAKVVGIDLNPIAHLDGVETLEGDLNDPEVQEKVRLLLGVVNVVVCDAAPKISGHKSYDQARIIELNEQALKFAGNVLKQGGNFVVKSFQGTDFPELYSMTKERFYSVKTCITRSTRKGSTELYIVAKNFVG
;
A
#
# COMPACT_ATOMS: atom_id res chain seq x y z
N MET A 1 22.06 10.84 -27.45
CA MET A 1 21.42 12.01 -26.83
C MET A 1 20.69 11.52 -25.59
N GLY A 2 21.24 11.80 -24.39
CA GLY A 2 20.68 11.31 -23.13
C GLY A 2 19.36 12.00 -22.84
N SER A 3 18.34 11.21 -22.53
CA SER A 3 17.06 11.71 -22.02
C SER A 3 17.31 12.48 -20.73
N GLN A 4 17.05 13.79 -20.75
CA GLN A 4 16.99 14.59 -19.54
C GLN A 4 15.89 13.99 -18.66
N TRP A 5 16.29 13.26 -17.64
CA TRP A 5 15.43 12.91 -16.52
C TRP A 5 15.03 14.23 -15.85
N GLY A 6 13.84 14.72 -16.20
CA GLY A 6 13.30 15.92 -15.60
C GLY A 6 13.36 15.81 -14.08
N TYR A 7 14.01 16.76 -13.46
CA TYR A 7 14.08 16.90 -12.00
C TYR A 7 12.65 16.83 -11.46
N ASP A 8 12.29 15.69 -10.84
CA ASP A 8 10.98 15.51 -10.24
C ASP A 8 10.92 16.36 -8.97
N ARG A 9 10.34 17.56 -9.10
CA ARG A 9 10.18 18.52 -8.00
C ARG A 9 9.54 17.89 -6.75
N THR A 10 8.65 16.94 -6.94
CA THR A 10 8.00 16.22 -5.85
C THR A 10 8.97 15.32 -5.10
N SER A 11 9.89 14.66 -5.80
CA SER A 11 10.94 13.84 -5.17
C SER A 11 11.97 14.70 -4.42
N ILE A 12 12.33 15.88 -4.95
CA ILE A 12 13.22 16.82 -4.25
C ILE A 12 12.55 17.33 -2.98
N ARG A 13 11.29 17.72 -3.08
CA ARG A 13 10.49 18.17 -1.94
C ARG A 13 10.40 17.09 -0.87
N ALA A 14 10.12 15.83 -1.26
CA ALA A 14 10.04 14.71 -0.32
C ALA A 14 11.34 14.54 0.47
N LYS A 15 12.49 14.59 -0.21
CA LYS A 15 13.80 14.52 0.46
C LYS A 15 14.03 15.68 1.42
N HIS A 16 13.66 16.90 1.02
CA HIS A 16 13.79 18.09 1.87
C HIS A 16 12.89 18.01 3.12
N GLU A 17 11.70 17.42 2.99
CA GLU A 17 10.77 17.19 4.09
C GLU A 17 11.10 15.91 4.90
N GLY A 18 12.21 15.21 4.59
CA GLY A 18 12.68 14.03 5.33
C GLY A 18 12.00 12.71 4.93
N TYR A 19 11.17 12.69 3.88
CA TYR A 19 10.59 11.45 3.38
C TYR A 19 11.57 10.66 2.52
N ARG A 20 11.55 9.34 2.66
CA ARG A 20 12.38 8.40 1.88
C ARG A 20 12.05 8.42 0.39
N SER A 21 10.79 8.71 0.04
CA SER A 21 10.35 8.90 -1.34
C SER A 21 9.09 9.78 -1.41
N ARG A 22 8.78 10.24 -2.64
CA ARG A 22 7.55 11.00 -2.91
C ARG A 22 6.25 10.20 -2.73
N ALA A 23 6.34 8.86 -2.58
CA ALA A 23 5.18 8.01 -2.32
C ALA A 23 4.45 8.40 -1.02
N ALA A 24 5.15 9.00 -0.05
CA ALA A 24 4.55 9.55 1.17
C ALA A 24 3.34 10.45 0.89
N TYR A 25 3.42 11.32 -0.12
CA TYR A 25 2.32 12.23 -0.46
C TYR A 25 1.06 11.53 -0.93
N LYS A 26 1.19 10.35 -1.53
CA LYS A 26 0.04 9.55 -1.99
C LYS A 26 -0.80 9.09 -0.79
N LEU A 27 -0.15 8.55 0.24
CA LEU A 27 -0.85 8.13 1.46
C LEU A 27 -1.45 9.34 2.20
N LEU A 28 -0.73 10.46 2.28
CA LEU A 28 -1.25 11.70 2.87
C LEU A 28 -2.51 12.20 2.15
N GLU A 29 -2.54 12.15 0.82
CA GLU A 29 -3.71 12.53 0.02
C GLU A 29 -4.90 11.57 0.23
N ILE A 30 -4.63 10.25 0.25
CA ILE A 30 -5.64 9.22 0.54
C ILE A 30 -6.19 9.40 1.95
N GLN A 31 -5.33 9.59 2.94
CA GLN A 31 -5.73 9.81 4.33
C GLN A 31 -6.59 11.06 4.48
N LYS A 32 -6.18 12.18 3.87
CA LYS A 32 -6.94 13.44 3.90
C LYS A 32 -8.36 13.28 3.33
N LYS A 33 -8.50 12.47 2.28
CA LYS A 33 -9.78 12.31 1.56
C LYS A 33 -10.70 11.27 2.19
N TYR A 34 -10.13 10.20 2.72
CA TYR A 34 -10.90 9.02 3.11
C TYR A 34 -10.81 8.68 4.60
N ALA A 35 -9.88 9.27 5.34
CA ALA A 35 -9.63 8.95 6.75
C ALA A 35 -9.55 7.43 6.99
N VAL A 36 -8.58 6.78 6.33
CA VAL A 36 -8.42 5.30 6.33
C VAL A 36 -7.81 4.81 7.62
N ILE A 37 -6.92 5.62 8.21
CA ILE A 37 -6.14 5.31 9.40
C ILE A 37 -6.65 6.20 10.55
N ARG A 38 -6.88 5.60 11.70
CA ARG A 38 -7.24 6.27 12.95
C ARG A 38 -6.07 6.25 13.95
N PRO A 39 -6.06 7.12 14.97
CA PRO A 39 -4.95 7.20 15.93
C PRO A 39 -4.61 5.91 16.68
N ASP A 40 -5.57 4.99 16.81
CA ASP A 40 -5.39 3.72 17.56
C ASP A 40 -5.39 2.48 16.64
N ASP A 41 -5.22 2.67 15.35
CA ASP A 41 -5.22 1.55 14.38
C ASP A 41 -3.84 0.89 14.30
N ASN A 42 -3.81 -0.45 14.46
CA ASN A 42 -2.68 -1.27 14.09
C ASN A 42 -2.64 -1.44 12.56
N ILE A 43 -1.48 -1.22 11.96
CA ILE A 43 -1.32 -1.14 10.51
C ILE A 43 -0.33 -2.19 10.02
N VAL A 44 -0.63 -2.78 8.86
CA VAL A 44 0.32 -3.56 8.05
C VAL A 44 0.52 -2.86 6.71
N ASP A 45 1.78 -2.57 6.37
CA ASP A 45 2.19 -2.02 5.07
C ASP A 45 2.88 -3.12 4.24
N LEU A 46 2.29 -3.50 3.12
CA LEU A 46 2.76 -4.53 2.19
C LEU A 46 3.56 -3.87 1.05
N GLY A 47 4.79 -4.36 0.81
CA GLY A 47 5.72 -3.74 -0.12
C GLY A 47 6.22 -2.40 0.42
N ALA A 48 6.55 -2.38 1.70
CA ALA A 48 6.82 -1.18 2.46
C ALA A 48 8.15 -0.48 2.11
N ALA A 49 9.13 -1.17 1.49
CA ALA A 49 10.40 -0.57 1.13
C ALA A 49 10.22 0.62 0.14
N PRO A 50 10.94 1.71 0.33
CA PRO A 50 11.99 2.01 1.31
C PRO A 50 11.46 2.52 2.67
N GLY A 51 10.16 2.51 2.93
CA GLY A 51 9.53 2.93 4.19
C GLY A 51 8.90 4.32 4.17
N SER A 52 8.54 4.84 3.01
CA SER A 52 7.93 6.18 2.91
C SER A 52 6.51 6.22 3.45
N TRP A 53 5.73 5.15 3.26
CA TRP A 53 4.41 5.04 3.84
C TRP A 53 4.49 4.76 5.33
N LEU A 54 5.42 3.93 5.78
CA LEU A 54 5.70 3.70 7.20
C LEU A 54 5.96 5.00 7.97
N GLN A 55 6.72 5.96 7.37
CA GLN A 55 6.94 7.28 7.95
C GLN A 55 5.63 8.04 8.18
N VAL A 56 4.73 8.01 7.20
CA VAL A 56 3.42 8.67 7.29
C VAL A 56 2.53 7.96 8.30
N GLU A 57 2.44 6.64 8.24
CA GLU A 57 1.64 5.81 9.14
C GLU A 57 2.00 6.06 10.60
N ARG A 58 3.31 6.10 10.91
CA ARG A 58 3.78 6.37 12.26
C ARG A 58 3.34 7.75 12.79
N THR A 59 3.09 8.72 11.91
CA THR A 59 2.52 10.01 12.31
C THR A 59 1.00 9.98 12.51
N LEU A 60 0.33 9.00 11.92
CA LEU A 60 -1.14 8.89 11.93
C LEU A 60 -1.68 8.02 13.05
N THR A 61 -0.90 7.05 13.53
CA THR A 61 -1.31 6.17 14.63
C THR A 61 -0.27 6.13 15.75
N GLN A 62 -0.75 5.96 16.97
CA GLN A 62 0.09 5.67 18.14
C GLN A 62 0.20 4.16 18.41
N ALA A 63 -0.61 3.36 17.73
CA ALA A 63 -0.60 1.91 17.82
C ALA A 63 0.57 1.30 17.03
N LYS A 64 0.58 0.00 16.83
CA LYS A 64 1.67 -0.71 16.17
C LYS A 64 1.60 -0.59 14.65
N VAL A 65 2.76 -0.44 14.02
CA VAL A 65 2.94 -0.43 12.57
C VAL A 65 3.95 -1.51 12.20
N VAL A 66 3.59 -2.36 11.25
CA VAL A 66 4.44 -3.44 10.72
C VAL A 66 4.58 -3.27 9.21
N GLY A 67 5.80 -3.11 8.73
CA GLY A 67 6.12 -3.11 7.29
C GLY A 67 6.64 -4.47 6.83
N ILE A 68 6.18 -4.95 5.68
CA ILE A 68 6.62 -6.20 5.05
C ILE A 68 7.16 -5.88 3.66
N ASP A 69 8.35 -6.37 3.33
CA ASP A 69 8.92 -6.27 1.98
C ASP A 69 9.90 -7.43 1.73
N LEU A 70 10.12 -7.76 0.46
CA LEU A 70 11.16 -8.70 0.04
C LEU A 70 12.58 -8.13 0.20
N ASN A 71 12.69 -6.82 0.33
CA ASN A 71 13.95 -6.11 0.53
C ASN A 71 14.02 -5.57 1.96
N PRO A 72 15.23 -5.47 2.54
CA PRO A 72 15.40 -4.89 3.86
C PRO A 72 14.95 -3.42 3.88
N ILE A 73 14.29 -3.05 4.96
CA ILE A 73 13.82 -1.68 5.21
C ILE A 73 14.74 -1.05 6.27
N ALA A 74 15.30 0.12 5.97
CA ALA A 74 16.10 0.83 6.95
C ALA A 74 15.27 1.13 8.21
N HIS A 75 15.91 1.04 9.37
CA HIS A 75 15.25 1.25 10.67
C HIS A 75 14.43 2.55 10.72
N LEU A 76 13.27 2.46 11.33
CA LEU A 76 12.37 3.58 11.62
C LEU A 76 11.81 3.41 13.04
N ASP A 77 11.99 4.41 13.88
CA ASP A 77 11.56 4.37 15.28
C ASP A 77 10.05 4.10 15.41
N GLY A 78 9.72 3.14 16.28
CA GLY A 78 8.33 2.76 16.54
C GLY A 78 7.64 1.98 15.41
N VAL A 79 8.40 1.43 14.47
CA VAL A 79 7.92 0.56 13.39
C VAL A 79 8.67 -0.76 13.42
N GLU A 80 7.95 -1.86 13.36
CA GLU A 80 8.50 -3.19 13.16
C GLU A 80 8.59 -3.51 11.66
N THR A 81 9.64 -4.20 11.23
CA THR A 81 9.81 -4.58 9.83
C THR A 81 10.09 -6.07 9.70
N LEU A 82 9.45 -6.71 8.73
CA LEU A 82 9.62 -8.12 8.38
C LEU A 82 10.13 -8.20 6.95
N GLU A 83 11.28 -8.86 6.76
CA GLU A 83 11.74 -9.25 5.43
C GLU A 83 11.10 -10.58 5.07
N GLY A 84 10.30 -10.61 3.99
CA GLY A 84 9.60 -11.84 3.55
C GLY A 84 8.54 -11.59 2.50
N ASP A 85 7.99 -12.69 1.99
CA ASP A 85 6.88 -12.69 1.03
C ASP A 85 5.54 -12.60 1.78
N LEU A 86 4.65 -11.72 1.31
CA LEU A 86 3.29 -11.59 1.84
C LEU A 86 2.46 -12.88 1.71
N ASN A 87 2.83 -13.77 0.78
CA ASN A 87 2.18 -15.08 0.59
C ASN A 87 2.67 -16.14 1.58
N ASP A 88 3.79 -15.89 2.27
CA ASP A 88 4.34 -16.83 3.23
C ASP A 88 3.45 -16.89 4.50
N PRO A 89 2.90 -18.09 4.83
CA PRO A 89 2.11 -18.27 6.04
C PRO A 89 2.87 -17.90 7.33
N GLU A 90 4.19 -18.10 7.37
CA GLU A 90 5.00 -17.71 8.53
C GLU A 90 5.06 -16.21 8.72
N VAL A 91 5.13 -15.45 7.62
CA VAL A 91 5.07 -13.98 7.67
C VAL A 91 3.71 -13.51 8.18
N GLN A 92 2.62 -14.12 7.71
CA GLN A 92 1.27 -13.80 8.17
C GLN A 92 1.09 -14.11 9.66
N GLU A 93 1.64 -15.23 10.13
CA GLU A 93 1.58 -15.60 11.55
C GLU A 93 2.41 -14.63 12.42
N LYS A 94 3.60 -14.24 11.98
CA LYS A 94 4.39 -13.21 12.67
C LYS A 94 3.63 -11.90 12.81
N VAL A 95 2.91 -11.48 11.76
CA VAL A 95 2.06 -10.27 11.81
C VAL A 95 0.98 -10.42 12.89
N ARG A 96 0.28 -11.56 12.94
CA ARG A 96 -0.74 -11.80 13.97
C ARG A 96 -0.16 -11.77 15.38
N LEU A 97 1.01 -12.37 15.58
CA LEU A 97 1.70 -12.36 16.87
C LEU A 97 2.14 -10.95 17.28
N LEU A 98 2.63 -10.13 16.36
CA LEU A 98 3.08 -8.77 16.61
C LEU A 98 1.92 -7.82 16.93
N LEU A 99 0.85 -7.89 16.14
CA LEU A 99 -0.24 -6.92 16.18
C LEU A 99 -1.45 -7.39 16.98
N GLY A 100 -1.70 -8.70 17.06
CA GLY A 100 -2.96 -9.27 17.58
C GLY A 100 -4.14 -8.94 16.67
N VAL A 101 -4.59 -7.70 16.68
CA VAL A 101 -5.70 -7.21 15.85
C VAL A 101 -5.15 -6.27 14.78
N VAL A 102 -5.47 -6.51 13.51
CA VAL A 102 -5.11 -5.65 12.38
C VAL A 102 -6.31 -4.80 11.97
N ASN A 103 -6.14 -3.49 12.01
CA ASN A 103 -7.18 -2.52 11.68
C ASN A 103 -7.10 -2.06 10.22
N VAL A 104 -5.88 -1.91 9.71
CA VAL A 104 -5.63 -1.38 8.37
C VAL A 104 -4.54 -2.19 7.69
N VAL A 105 -4.76 -2.56 6.44
CA VAL A 105 -3.74 -3.09 5.54
C VAL A 105 -3.60 -2.14 4.37
N VAL A 106 -2.38 -1.72 4.09
CA VAL A 106 -2.06 -0.90 2.91
C VAL A 106 -1.04 -1.60 2.02
N CYS A 107 -1.03 -1.29 0.73
CA CYS A 107 -0.10 -1.86 -0.24
C CYS A 107 0.21 -0.86 -1.36
N ASP A 108 1.43 -0.31 -1.37
CA ASP A 108 1.96 0.50 -2.48
C ASP A 108 2.95 -0.30 -3.34
N ALA A 109 2.99 -1.63 -3.22
CA ALA A 109 3.84 -2.50 -3.99
C ALA A 109 3.54 -2.44 -5.49
N ALA A 110 4.56 -2.67 -6.30
CA ALA A 110 4.43 -2.93 -7.73
C ALA A 110 5.53 -3.91 -8.16
N PRO A 111 5.22 -4.86 -9.05
CA PRO A 111 6.25 -5.71 -9.64
C PRO A 111 7.22 -4.88 -10.49
N LYS A 112 8.43 -5.40 -10.71
CA LYS A 112 9.36 -4.80 -11.67
C LYS A 112 8.72 -4.83 -13.05
N ILE A 113 8.63 -3.65 -13.69
CA ILE A 113 8.04 -3.49 -15.02
C ILE A 113 9.00 -4.04 -16.07
N SER A 114 8.52 -4.94 -16.90
CA SER A 114 9.29 -5.57 -18.00
C SER A 114 9.28 -4.76 -19.30
N GLY A 115 8.25 -3.91 -19.46
CA GLY A 115 7.96 -3.17 -20.69
C GLY A 115 6.93 -3.87 -21.61
N HIS A 116 6.53 -5.10 -21.29
CA HIS A 116 5.46 -5.82 -22.00
C HIS A 116 4.13 -5.56 -21.28
N LYS A 117 3.32 -4.67 -21.85
CA LYS A 117 2.12 -4.11 -21.18
C LYS A 117 1.17 -5.16 -20.61
N SER A 118 0.82 -6.19 -21.40
CA SER A 118 -0.10 -7.24 -20.95
C SER A 118 0.49 -8.10 -19.82
N TYR A 119 1.76 -8.45 -19.91
CA TYR A 119 2.47 -9.21 -18.89
C TYR A 119 2.59 -8.41 -17.58
N ASP A 120 2.99 -7.14 -17.68
CA ASP A 120 3.12 -6.27 -16.51
C ASP A 120 1.77 -6.07 -15.82
N GLN A 121 0.69 -5.93 -16.61
CA GLN A 121 -0.67 -5.79 -16.08
C GLN A 121 -1.12 -7.04 -15.33
N ALA A 122 -0.93 -8.23 -15.89
CA ALA A 122 -1.26 -9.50 -15.20
C ALA A 122 -0.54 -9.63 -13.87
N ARG A 123 0.76 -9.31 -13.81
CA ARG A 123 1.55 -9.35 -12.57
C ARG A 123 1.09 -8.35 -11.51
N ILE A 124 0.62 -7.18 -11.93
CA ILE A 124 0.07 -6.18 -11.01
C ILE A 124 -1.23 -6.70 -10.40
N ILE A 125 -2.11 -7.27 -11.21
CA ILE A 125 -3.38 -7.83 -10.71
C ILE A 125 -3.11 -9.01 -9.77
N GLU A 126 -2.24 -9.94 -10.15
CA GLU A 126 -1.85 -11.06 -9.29
C GLU A 126 -1.34 -10.57 -7.92
N LEU A 127 -0.45 -9.58 -7.89
CA LEU A 127 0.03 -8.99 -6.64
C LEU A 127 -1.10 -8.36 -5.81
N ASN A 128 -2.04 -7.70 -6.47
CA ASN A 128 -3.17 -7.06 -5.79
C ASN A 128 -4.15 -8.09 -5.22
N GLU A 129 -4.38 -9.21 -5.91
CA GLU A 129 -5.18 -10.33 -5.41
C GLU A 129 -4.52 -10.98 -4.21
N GLN A 130 -3.20 -11.15 -4.24
CA GLN A 130 -2.43 -11.64 -3.10
C GLN A 130 -2.53 -10.69 -1.91
N ALA A 131 -2.42 -9.37 -2.13
CA ALA A 131 -2.61 -8.37 -1.08
C ALA A 131 -4.04 -8.37 -0.51
N LEU A 132 -5.06 -8.53 -1.35
CA LEU A 132 -6.46 -8.66 -0.93
C LEU A 132 -6.70 -9.94 -0.12
N LYS A 133 -6.09 -11.06 -0.54
CA LYS A 133 -6.13 -12.33 0.20
C LYS A 133 -5.45 -12.20 1.56
N PHE A 134 -4.26 -11.59 1.60
CA PHE A 134 -3.57 -11.28 2.85
C PHE A 134 -4.46 -10.46 3.79
N ALA A 135 -5.04 -9.36 3.28
CA ALA A 135 -5.95 -8.51 4.04
C ALA A 135 -7.14 -9.32 4.60
N GLY A 136 -7.74 -10.19 3.79
CA GLY A 136 -8.84 -11.08 4.23
C GLY A 136 -8.44 -12.04 5.35
N ASN A 137 -7.18 -12.44 5.42
CA ASN A 137 -6.69 -13.36 6.44
C ASN A 137 -6.38 -12.67 7.79
N VAL A 138 -6.06 -11.37 7.79
CA VAL A 138 -5.56 -10.69 8.99
C VAL A 138 -6.45 -9.56 9.50
N LEU A 139 -7.26 -8.92 8.63
CA LEU A 139 -8.10 -7.80 9.03
C LEU A 139 -9.20 -8.23 10.01
N LYS A 140 -9.40 -7.41 11.02
CA LYS A 140 -10.65 -7.50 11.82
C LYS A 140 -11.86 -7.04 11.01
N GLN A 141 -13.05 -7.45 11.40
CA GLN A 141 -14.30 -6.83 10.90
C GLN A 141 -14.28 -5.33 11.11
N GLY A 142 -14.76 -4.58 10.11
CA GLY A 142 -14.72 -3.12 10.11
C GLY A 142 -13.35 -2.52 9.76
N GLY A 143 -12.33 -3.35 9.48
CA GLY A 143 -11.00 -2.90 9.05
C GLY A 143 -11.00 -2.25 7.66
N ASN A 144 -9.90 -1.60 7.30
CA ASN A 144 -9.75 -0.88 6.04
C ASN A 144 -8.59 -1.46 5.19
N PHE A 145 -8.72 -1.34 3.88
CA PHE A 145 -7.71 -1.79 2.93
C PHE A 145 -7.45 -0.73 1.86
N VAL A 146 -6.17 -0.50 1.55
CA VAL A 146 -5.74 0.38 0.46
C VAL A 146 -4.74 -0.37 -0.40
N VAL A 147 -4.95 -0.43 -1.70
CA VAL A 147 -4.01 -1.05 -2.62
C VAL A 147 -3.81 -0.21 -3.88
N LYS A 148 -2.56 -0.08 -4.30
CA LYS A 148 -2.21 0.50 -5.58
C LYS A 148 -2.55 -0.46 -6.71
N SER A 149 -3.22 0.07 -7.74
CA SER A 149 -3.49 -0.66 -8.99
C SER A 149 -3.30 0.26 -10.19
N PHE A 150 -3.63 -0.27 -11.37
CA PHE A 150 -3.57 0.48 -12.61
C PHE A 150 -4.84 0.22 -13.42
N GLN A 151 -5.30 1.22 -14.15
CA GLN A 151 -6.40 1.03 -15.08
C GLN A 151 -6.00 0.04 -16.18
N GLY A 152 -6.88 -0.92 -16.44
CA GLY A 152 -6.65 -1.96 -17.44
C GLY A 152 -7.84 -2.92 -17.54
N THR A 153 -7.71 -3.95 -18.40
CA THR A 153 -8.77 -4.93 -18.69
C THR A 153 -9.21 -5.71 -17.46
N ASP A 154 -8.27 -6.05 -16.57
CA ASP A 154 -8.51 -6.95 -15.43
C ASP A 154 -8.85 -6.17 -14.13
N PHE A 155 -8.72 -4.83 -14.17
CA PHE A 155 -9.06 -3.97 -13.02
C PHE A 155 -10.53 -4.11 -12.55
N PRO A 156 -11.55 -4.21 -13.43
CA PRO A 156 -12.94 -4.38 -13.00
C PRO A 156 -13.18 -5.64 -12.18
N GLU A 157 -12.48 -6.73 -12.46
CA GLU A 157 -12.57 -7.99 -11.71
C GLU A 157 -12.01 -7.81 -10.29
N LEU A 158 -10.78 -7.31 -10.16
CA LEU A 158 -10.18 -6.98 -8.86
C LEU A 158 -11.08 -6.04 -8.03
N TYR A 159 -11.65 -5.03 -8.67
CA TYR A 159 -12.56 -4.09 -8.02
C TYR A 159 -13.83 -4.78 -7.52
N SER A 160 -14.40 -5.71 -8.31
CA SER A 160 -15.56 -6.52 -7.90
C SER A 160 -15.24 -7.42 -6.73
N MET A 161 -14.13 -8.16 -6.78
CA MET A 161 -13.66 -9.01 -5.68
C MET A 161 -13.48 -8.22 -4.38
N THR A 162 -12.98 -6.98 -4.49
CA THR A 162 -12.84 -6.10 -3.33
C THR A 162 -14.21 -5.68 -2.78
N LYS A 163 -15.18 -5.39 -3.66
CA LYS A 163 -16.55 -5.03 -3.24
C LYS A 163 -17.30 -6.14 -2.51
N GLU A 164 -17.00 -7.39 -2.79
CA GLU A 164 -17.58 -8.53 -2.09
C GLU A 164 -17.13 -8.61 -0.63
N ARG A 165 -15.96 -8.03 -0.29
CA ARG A 165 -15.33 -8.13 1.02
C ARG A 165 -15.40 -6.85 1.87
N PHE A 166 -15.82 -5.73 1.29
CA PHE A 166 -15.87 -4.44 1.98
C PHE A 166 -17.18 -3.70 1.74
N TYR A 167 -17.71 -3.09 2.77
CA TYR A 167 -18.96 -2.31 2.69
C TYR A 167 -18.84 -1.10 1.76
N SER A 168 -17.70 -0.45 1.73
CA SER A 168 -17.46 0.73 0.88
C SER A 168 -16.15 0.60 0.13
N VAL A 169 -16.20 0.66 -1.19
CA VAL A 169 -15.03 0.63 -2.08
C VAL A 169 -15.07 1.84 -3.02
N LYS A 170 -13.98 2.58 -3.06
CA LYS A 170 -13.80 3.75 -3.92
C LYS A 170 -12.46 3.66 -4.65
N THR A 171 -12.37 4.31 -5.79
CA THR A 171 -11.09 4.53 -6.48
C THR A 171 -10.57 5.94 -6.20
N CYS A 172 -9.24 6.07 -6.14
CA CYS A 172 -8.57 7.34 -5.90
C CYS A 172 -7.38 7.49 -6.83
N ILE A 173 -7.34 8.58 -7.58
CA ILE A 173 -6.15 9.02 -8.30
C ILE A 173 -5.55 10.16 -7.48
N THR A 174 -4.28 10.05 -7.09
CA THR A 174 -3.60 11.08 -6.31
C THR A 174 -2.95 12.13 -7.24
N ARG A 175 -2.84 13.36 -6.76
CA ARG A 175 -2.14 14.43 -7.49
C ARG A 175 -0.65 14.16 -7.63
N SER A 176 -0.11 13.36 -6.70
CA SER A 176 1.29 12.92 -6.70
C SER A 176 1.58 11.81 -7.73
N THR A 177 0.57 11.27 -8.40
CA THR A 177 0.72 10.35 -9.53
C THR A 177 1.33 11.08 -10.73
N ARG A 178 2.28 10.44 -11.42
CA ARG A 178 2.92 11.01 -12.63
C ARG A 178 1.89 11.26 -13.72
N LYS A 179 2.00 12.39 -14.42
CA LYS A 179 1.18 12.66 -15.62
C LYS A 179 1.34 11.52 -16.63
N GLY A 180 0.23 11.05 -17.17
CA GLY A 180 0.19 9.94 -18.13
C GLY A 180 0.26 8.55 -17.51
N SER A 181 0.39 8.43 -16.19
CA SER A 181 0.25 7.14 -15.49
C SER A 181 -1.22 6.75 -15.38
N THR A 182 -1.48 5.45 -15.55
CA THR A 182 -2.79 4.84 -15.29
C THR A 182 -2.95 4.37 -13.84
N GLU A 183 -2.01 4.72 -12.97
CA GLU A 183 -1.99 4.38 -11.54
C GLU A 183 -3.21 4.98 -10.82
N LEU A 184 -3.81 4.16 -9.98
CA LEU A 184 -4.87 4.53 -9.06
C LEU A 184 -4.79 3.68 -7.79
N TYR A 185 -5.56 4.05 -6.78
CA TYR A 185 -5.71 3.28 -5.55
C TYR A 185 -7.14 2.79 -5.40
N ILE A 186 -7.31 1.55 -4.97
CA ILE A 186 -8.56 1.07 -4.38
C ILE A 186 -8.51 1.41 -2.89
N VAL A 187 -9.53 2.11 -2.42
CA VAL A 187 -9.72 2.44 -1.00
C VAL A 187 -10.98 1.73 -0.55
N ALA A 188 -10.82 0.68 0.24
CA ALA A 188 -11.87 -0.18 0.73
C ALA A 188 -12.01 -0.03 2.24
N LYS A 189 -13.23 0.16 2.72
CA LYS A 189 -13.51 0.42 4.15
C LYS A 189 -14.58 -0.52 4.67
N ASN A 190 -14.45 -0.83 5.96
CA ASN A 190 -15.37 -1.68 6.69
C ASN A 190 -15.41 -3.10 6.10
N PHE A 191 -14.33 -3.85 6.35
CA PHE A 191 -14.22 -5.26 5.99
C PHE A 191 -15.37 -6.07 6.60
N VAL A 192 -16.01 -6.93 5.79
CA VAL A 192 -17.18 -7.73 6.20
C VAL A 192 -16.89 -9.23 6.26
N GLY A 193 -15.74 -9.69 5.75
CA GLY A 193 -15.33 -11.10 5.73
C GLY A 193 -15.08 -11.67 4.35
#